data_9985ae0fc01754261683e170dfc4e670
#
_entry.id   9985ae0fc01754261683e170dfc4e670
#
_cell.length_a   1.000
_cell.length_b   1.000
_cell.length_c   1.000
_cell.angle_alpha   90.00
_cell.angle_beta   90.00
_cell.angle_gamma   90.00
#
_symmetry.space_group_name_H-M   'P 1'
#
loop_
_entity.id
_entity.type
_entity.pdbx_description
1 polymer ?
#
loop_
_entity_poly.entity_id
_entity_poly.type
_entity_poly.pdbx_seq_one_letter_code
_entity_poly.pdbx_strand_id
1 'polypeptide(L)'
;MVVKDGESLSLGTHTLTFVLAPMVHWPEVMVSYESSEKVLFSADGFGRFGAVARFDENADWASEARRYYLNIVGKYGPQVQALLKKAAALDIATICPLHGPVLTGDLSKYLNYYDLWSSYKAEEPEKILVASASIHGHTRAAAHTMAEKLRAKGAKVVEMD
;
A
#
# COMPACT_ATOMS: atom_id res chain seq x y z
N MET A 1 20.94 13.04 16.16
CA MET A 1 19.84 13.36 17.10
C MET A 1 18.94 12.13 17.18
N VAL A 2 18.60 11.66 18.36
CA VAL A 2 17.60 10.58 18.54
C VAL A 2 16.29 11.27 18.85
N VAL A 3 15.22 10.92 18.13
CA VAL A 3 13.89 11.50 18.32
C VAL A 3 12.92 10.46 18.89
N LYS A 4 11.88 10.92 19.58
CA LYS A 4 10.81 10.10 20.14
C LYS A 4 9.53 10.21 19.31
N ASP A 5 8.63 9.26 19.51
CA ASP A 5 7.31 9.30 18.89
C ASP A 5 6.53 10.56 19.34
N GLY A 6 6.03 11.32 18.38
CA GLY A 6 5.35 12.59 18.60
C GLY A 6 6.27 13.79 18.92
N GLU A 7 7.59 13.61 18.95
CA GLU A 7 8.51 14.72 19.15
C GLU A 7 8.48 15.64 17.93
N SER A 8 8.68 16.94 18.15
CA SER A 8 8.69 17.94 17.10
C SER A 8 10.01 18.70 17.05
N LEU A 9 10.40 19.10 15.84
CA LEU A 9 11.56 19.90 15.55
C LEU A 9 11.13 21.17 14.81
N SER A 10 11.40 22.33 15.40
CA SER A 10 11.20 23.61 14.71
C SER A 10 12.35 23.89 13.75
N LEU A 11 12.01 24.25 12.51
CA LEU A 11 12.93 24.72 11.48
C LEU A 11 12.70 26.21 11.17
N GLY A 12 12.22 26.97 12.13
CA GLY A 12 11.85 28.37 11.98
C GLY A 12 10.37 28.51 11.56
N THR A 13 10.12 28.69 10.27
CA THR A 13 8.75 28.80 9.73
C THR A 13 8.03 27.46 9.58
N HIS A 14 8.75 26.36 9.61
CA HIS A 14 8.22 24.99 9.49
C HIS A 14 8.45 24.19 10.77
N THR A 15 7.58 23.24 11.02
CA THR A 15 7.73 22.31 12.15
C THR A 15 7.50 20.89 11.67
N LEU A 16 8.50 20.03 11.93
CA LEU A 16 8.41 18.61 11.68
C LEU A 16 7.96 17.90 12.95
N THR A 17 6.97 17.04 12.86
CA THR A 17 6.57 16.10 13.92
C THR A 17 6.90 14.68 13.48
N PHE A 18 7.61 13.94 14.33
CA PHE A 18 8.06 12.59 14.03
C PHE A 18 7.07 11.56 14.54
N VAL A 19 6.65 10.65 13.68
CA VAL A 19 5.72 9.57 14.02
C VAL A 19 6.41 8.25 13.77
N LEU A 20 6.68 7.48 14.82
CA LEU A 20 7.30 6.18 14.69
C LEU A 20 6.33 5.18 14.03
N ALA A 21 6.84 4.49 13.03
CA ALA A 21 6.13 3.50 12.23
C ALA A 21 6.92 2.17 12.19
N PRO A 22 7.22 1.57 13.36
CA PRO A 22 8.09 0.41 13.43
C PRO A 22 7.56 -0.74 12.57
N MET A 23 8.45 -1.41 11.85
CA MET A 23 8.16 -2.51 10.92
C MET A 23 7.35 -2.12 9.68
N VAL A 24 7.28 -0.84 9.33
CA VAL A 24 6.72 -0.39 8.03
C VAL A 24 7.84 0.17 7.12
N HIS A 25 8.85 -0.62 6.59
CA HIS A 25 8.90 -2.08 6.86
C HIS A 25 10.12 -2.45 7.74
N TRP A 26 10.96 -1.51 8.16
CA TRP A 26 12.10 -1.70 9.06
C TRP A 26 11.72 -1.40 10.52
N PRO A 27 12.44 -1.99 11.51
CA PRO A 27 12.14 -1.77 12.94
C PRO A 27 12.16 -0.31 13.38
N GLU A 28 13.04 0.50 12.79
CA GLU A 28 13.29 1.91 13.13
C GLU A 28 12.59 2.92 12.23
N VAL A 29 11.66 2.49 11.36
CA VAL A 29 10.98 3.41 10.44
C VAL A 29 10.21 4.48 11.20
N MET A 30 10.34 5.67 10.66
CA MET A 30 9.69 6.89 11.11
C MET A 30 9.15 7.65 9.89
N VAL A 31 7.97 8.20 10.01
CA VAL A 31 7.43 9.19 9.08
C VAL A 31 7.55 10.57 9.70
N SER A 32 7.63 11.60 8.89
CA SER A 32 7.73 12.99 9.35
C SER A 32 6.58 13.81 8.76
N TYR A 33 5.88 14.52 9.61
CA TYR A 33 4.78 15.39 9.22
C TYR A 33 5.18 16.85 9.38
N GLU A 34 5.08 17.61 8.30
CA GLU A 34 5.26 19.07 8.28
C GLU A 34 3.88 19.74 8.38
N SER A 35 3.66 20.52 9.44
CA SER A 35 2.34 21.00 9.79
C SER A 35 1.89 22.26 9.07
N SER A 36 2.82 23.09 8.56
CA SER A 36 2.51 24.37 7.91
C SER A 36 1.90 24.16 6.53
N GLU A 37 2.46 23.25 5.75
CA GLU A 37 2.00 22.89 4.39
C GLU A 37 1.26 21.53 4.36
N LYS A 38 1.10 20.88 5.52
CA LYS A 38 0.37 19.60 5.69
C LYS A 38 0.96 18.45 4.87
N VAL A 39 2.29 18.37 4.87
CA VAL A 39 3.04 17.38 4.09
C VAL A 39 3.45 16.22 4.96
N LEU A 40 3.09 15.00 4.56
CA LEU A 40 3.56 13.76 5.15
C LEU A 40 4.71 13.17 4.32
N PHE A 41 5.91 13.12 4.86
CA PHE A 41 7.03 12.33 4.34
C PHE A 41 6.89 10.91 4.86
N SER A 42 6.35 10.03 4.04
CA SER A 42 5.81 8.74 4.48
C SER A 42 6.79 7.59 4.45
N ALA A 43 8.09 7.85 4.28
CA ALA A 43 9.10 6.82 4.06
C ALA A 43 8.67 5.87 2.91
N ASP A 44 8.66 4.56 3.12
CA ASP A 44 8.19 3.59 2.12
C ASP A 44 6.66 3.49 2.04
N GLY A 45 5.94 4.08 2.99
CA GLY A 45 4.49 4.13 2.97
C GLY A 45 3.94 4.85 1.74
N PHE A 46 2.92 4.29 1.10
CA PHE A 46 2.30 4.79 -0.13
C PHE A 46 3.21 4.78 -1.37
N GLY A 47 4.36 4.10 -1.27
CA GLY A 47 5.28 3.93 -2.38
C GLY A 47 4.74 3.02 -3.48
N ARG A 48 5.35 3.11 -4.66
CA ARG A 48 5.11 2.21 -5.79
C ARG A 48 6.39 1.91 -6.56
N PHE A 49 6.39 0.81 -7.30
CA PHE A 49 7.47 0.56 -8.26
C PHE A 49 7.40 1.48 -9.47
N GLY A 50 8.54 1.64 -10.14
CA GLY A 50 8.71 2.43 -11.35
C GLY A 50 9.55 3.69 -11.14
N ALA A 51 10.11 4.21 -12.23
CA ALA A 51 10.92 5.43 -12.23
C ALA A 51 10.05 6.67 -12.42
N VAL A 52 10.21 7.69 -11.58
CA VAL A 52 9.41 8.93 -11.61
C VAL A 52 9.42 9.59 -12.99
N ALA A 53 10.58 9.64 -13.66
CA ALA A 53 10.71 10.20 -15.00
C ALA A 53 9.92 9.45 -16.12
N ARG A 54 9.35 8.29 -15.79
CA ARG A 54 8.56 7.46 -16.71
C ARG A 54 7.12 7.31 -16.25
N PHE A 55 6.68 8.06 -15.23
CA PHE A 55 5.27 8.03 -14.84
C PHE A 55 4.46 8.75 -15.89
N ASP A 56 3.55 8.02 -16.48
CA ASP A 56 2.37 8.60 -17.12
C ASP A 56 1.43 9.08 -16.01
N GLU A 57 1.02 10.33 -16.07
CA GLU A 57 0.05 10.90 -15.12
C GLU A 57 -1.29 10.15 -15.12
N ASN A 58 -1.58 9.44 -16.23
CA ASN A 58 -2.73 8.57 -16.37
C ASN A 58 -2.49 7.12 -15.92
N ALA A 59 -1.25 6.78 -15.52
CA ALA A 59 -0.94 5.43 -15.10
C ALA A 59 -1.68 5.08 -13.80
N ASP A 60 -2.24 3.86 -13.77
CA ASP A 60 -2.87 3.33 -12.58
C ASP A 60 -1.86 3.18 -11.42
N TRP A 61 -1.95 4.10 -10.46
CA TRP A 61 -1.12 4.05 -9.26
C TRP A 61 -1.29 2.71 -8.51
N ALA A 62 -2.52 2.20 -8.43
CA ALA A 62 -2.87 1.08 -7.58
C ALA A 62 -2.16 -0.21 -7.98
N SER A 63 -1.98 -0.48 -9.26
CA SER A 63 -1.37 -1.71 -9.76
C SER A 63 0.06 -1.89 -9.22
N GLU A 64 0.92 -0.90 -9.43
CA GLU A 64 2.32 -0.97 -9.00
C GLU A 64 2.49 -0.71 -7.49
N ALA A 65 1.60 0.06 -6.88
CA ALA A 65 1.59 0.27 -5.43
C ALA A 65 1.15 -1.01 -4.70
N ARG A 66 0.15 -1.74 -5.20
CA ARG A 66 -0.26 -3.05 -4.67
C ARG A 66 0.89 -4.04 -4.73
N ARG A 67 1.57 -4.11 -5.88
CA ARG A 67 2.74 -4.98 -6.06
C ARG A 67 3.87 -4.60 -5.10
N TYR A 68 4.14 -3.30 -4.93
CA TYR A 68 5.11 -2.79 -3.95
C TYR A 68 4.70 -3.18 -2.53
N TYR A 69 3.47 -2.86 -2.13
CA TYR A 69 2.93 -3.13 -0.80
C TYR A 69 3.03 -4.61 -0.44
N LEU A 70 2.52 -5.50 -1.29
CA LEU A 70 2.47 -6.95 -1.02
C LEU A 70 3.86 -7.56 -0.88
N ASN A 71 4.84 -7.11 -1.68
CA ASN A 71 6.20 -7.64 -1.63
C ASN A 71 7.04 -7.08 -0.47
N ILE A 72 6.81 -5.83 -0.06
CA ILE A 72 7.69 -5.11 0.87
C ILE A 72 7.05 -5.01 2.27
N VAL A 73 5.80 -4.61 2.35
CA VAL A 73 5.12 -4.22 3.60
C VAL A 73 4.06 -5.24 4.04
N GLY A 74 3.53 -6.04 3.12
CA GLY A 74 2.28 -6.82 3.28
C GLY A 74 2.21 -7.72 4.51
N LYS A 75 3.32 -8.28 4.98
CA LYS A 75 3.35 -9.09 6.21
C LYS A 75 3.16 -8.28 7.50
N TYR A 76 3.28 -6.96 7.44
CA TYR A 76 3.19 -6.05 8.58
C TYR A 76 1.85 -5.29 8.64
N GLY A 77 0.78 -5.89 8.18
CA GLY A 77 -0.55 -5.28 8.17
C GLY A 77 -0.96 -4.62 9.48
N PRO A 78 -0.84 -5.27 10.65
CA PRO A 78 -1.17 -4.66 11.94
C PRO A 78 -0.37 -3.37 12.23
N GLN A 79 0.90 -3.32 11.86
CA GLN A 79 1.75 -2.14 12.03
C GLN A 79 1.33 -1.00 11.10
N VAL A 80 0.96 -1.32 9.87
CA VAL A 80 0.38 -0.35 8.93
C VAL A 80 -0.95 0.20 9.46
N GLN A 81 -1.83 -0.65 10.00
CA GLN A 81 -3.07 -0.21 10.64
C GLN A 81 -2.81 0.75 11.81
N ALA A 82 -1.78 0.46 12.63
CA ALA A 82 -1.39 1.36 13.72
C ALA A 82 -0.87 2.72 13.19
N LEU A 83 -0.09 2.72 12.10
CA LEU A 83 0.36 3.94 11.44
C LEU A 83 -0.82 4.74 10.86
N LEU A 84 -1.74 4.09 10.14
CA LEU A 84 -2.94 4.75 9.58
C LEU A 84 -3.78 5.41 10.68
N LYS A 85 -3.92 4.74 11.83
CA LYS A 85 -4.63 5.31 12.99
C LYS A 85 -3.95 6.57 13.54
N LYS A 86 -2.62 6.59 13.60
CA LYS A 86 -1.86 7.79 14.00
C LYS A 86 -2.01 8.90 12.95
N ALA A 87 -1.89 8.55 11.66
CA ALA A 87 -2.00 9.50 10.55
C ALA A 87 -3.39 10.13 10.45
N ALA A 88 -4.44 9.43 10.83
CA ALA A 88 -5.82 9.95 10.84
C ALA A 88 -6.03 11.17 11.79
N ALA A 89 -5.13 11.39 12.74
CA ALA A 89 -5.13 12.56 13.61
C ALA A 89 -4.42 13.78 12.98
N LEU A 90 -3.78 13.61 11.81
CA LEU A 90 -3.04 14.65 11.11
C LEU A 90 -3.86 15.18 9.93
N ASP A 91 -3.77 16.49 9.70
CA ASP A 91 -4.40 17.15 8.55
C ASP A 91 -3.45 17.11 7.35
N ILE A 92 -3.47 15.99 6.61
CA ILE A 92 -2.53 15.71 5.52
C ILE A 92 -3.14 16.17 4.19
N ALA A 93 -2.45 17.06 3.46
CA ALA A 93 -2.81 17.50 2.11
C ALA A 93 -1.92 16.88 1.02
N THR A 94 -0.71 16.47 1.39
CA THR A 94 0.28 15.91 0.46
C THR A 94 1.01 14.75 1.11
N ILE A 95 1.22 13.66 0.36
CA ILE A 95 2.06 12.54 0.79
C ILE A 95 3.27 12.45 -0.15
N CYS A 96 4.46 12.44 0.46
CA CYS A 96 5.74 12.32 -0.23
C CYS A 96 6.40 10.99 0.13
N PRO A 97 6.18 9.91 -0.64
CA PRO A 97 6.85 8.64 -0.42
C PRO A 97 8.30 8.68 -0.93
N LEU A 98 9.15 7.80 -0.43
CA LEU A 98 10.53 7.63 -0.94
C LEU A 98 10.56 6.99 -2.33
N HIS A 99 9.52 6.23 -2.68
CA HIS A 99 9.40 5.51 -3.96
C HIS A 99 8.09 5.89 -4.65
N GLY A 100 8.17 6.44 -5.84
CA GLY A 100 7.01 6.82 -6.63
C GLY A 100 6.72 8.32 -6.66
N PRO A 101 5.55 8.73 -7.15
CA PRO A 101 5.18 10.14 -7.28
C PRO A 101 4.73 10.73 -5.94
N VAL A 102 4.80 12.04 -5.85
CA VAL A 102 4.10 12.81 -4.81
C VAL A 102 2.59 12.67 -5.02
N LEU A 103 1.86 12.41 -3.94
CA LEU A 103 0.41 12.21 -3.96
C LEU A 103 -0.28 13.47 -3.41
N THR A 104 -1.20 14.01 -4.19
CA THR A 104 -1.95 15.23 -3.87
C THR A 104 -3.43 15.08 -4.22
N GLY A 105 -4.23 16.08 -3.91
CA GLY A 105 -5.66 16.08 -4.19
C GLY A 105 -6.45 15.16 -3.26
N ASP A 106 -7.33 14.33 -3.81
CA ASP A 106 -8.09 13.37 -2.99
C ASP A 106 -7.21 12.19 -2.58
N LEU A 107 -6.73 12.24 -1.34
CA LEU A 107 -5.91 11.20 -0.76
C LEU A 107 -6.70 9.98 -0.28
N SER A 108 -8.03 10.06 -0.23
CA SER A 108 -8.89 8.99 0.32
C SER A 108 -8.70 7.66 -0.39
N LYS A 109 -8.51 7.68 -1.72
CA LYS A 109 -8.28 6.47 -2.51
C LYS A 109 -7.02 5.71 -2.09
N TYR A 110 -5.93 6.43 -1.78
CA TYR A 110 -4.67 5.83 -1.36
C TYR A 110 -4.77 5.24 0.05
N LEU A 111 -5.42 5.97 0.96
CA LEU A 111 -5.68 5.53 2.33
C LEU A 111 -6.59 4.29 2.35
N ASN A 112 -7.65 4.28 1.52
CA ASN A 112 -8.56 3.15 1.39
C ASN A 112 -7.85 1.87 0.90
N TYR A 113 -6.96 1.97 -0.08
CA TYR A 113 -6.16 0.83 -0.52
C TYR A 113 -5.26 0.31 0.61
N TYR A 114 -4.56 1.21 1.31
CA TYR A 114 -3.70 0.82 2.42
C TYR A 114 -4.47 0.20 3.58
N ASP A 115 -5.65 0.71 3.92
CA ASP A 115 -6.54 0.11 4.92
C ASP A 115 -6.99 -1.29 4.49
N LEU A 116 -7.42 -1.43 3.24
CA LEU A 116 -7.88 -2.71 2.68
C LEU A 116 -6.77 -3.76 2.70
N TRP A 117 -5.60 -3.42 2.16
CA TRP A 117 -4.46 -4.35 2.07
C TRP A 117 -3.91 -4.72 3.44
N SER A 118 -3.80 -3.76 4.36
CA SER A 118 -3.26 -3.99 5.70
C SER A 118 -4.23 -4.70 6.64
N SER A 119 -5.52 -4.64 6.36
CA SER A 119 -6.53 -5.46 7.05
C SER A 119 -6.75 -6.84 6.40
N TYR A 120 -5.93 -7.20 5.40
CA TYR A 120 -6.00 -8.46 4.66
C TYR A 120 -7.36 -8.73 4.00
N LYS A 121 -8.04 -7.67 3.59
CA LYS A 121 -9.30 -7.77 2.86
C LYS A 121 -9.06 -7.80 1.35
N ALA A 122 -9.85 -8.59 0.65
CA ALA A 122 -9.81 -8.63 -0.81
C ALA A 122 -10.44 -7.36 -1.40
N GLU A 123 -9.84 -6.83 -2.47
CA GLU A 123 -10.44 -5.72 -3.24
C GLU A 123 -11.72 -6.14 -3.96
N GLU A 124 -11.77 -7.42 -4.34
CA GLU A 124 -12.93 -8.02 -5.01
C GLU A 124 -13.28 -9.34 -4.31
N PRO A 125 -14.00 -9.27 -3.18
CA PRO A 125 -14.23 -10.44 -2.31
C PRO A 125 -15.08 -11.54 -2.98
N GLU A 126 -15.80 -11.20 -4.06
CA GLU A 126 -16.57 -12.17 -4.83
C GLU A 126 -15.76 -12.91 -5.89
N LYS A 127 -14.50 -12.52 -6.13
CA LYS A 127 -13.60 -13.22 -7.06
C LYS A 127 -12.95 -14.43 -6.41
N ILE A 128 -12.90 -15.53 -7.16
CA ILE A 128 -12.18 -16.74 -6.79
C ILE A 128 -10.93 -16.83 -7.66
N LEU A 129 -9.76 -16.94 -7.03
CA LEU A 129 -8.52 -17.25 -7.71
C LEU A 129 -8.31 -18.78 -7.72
N VAL A 130 -8.14 -19.35 -8.91
CA VAL A 130 -7.66 -20.72 -9.10
C VAL A 130 -6.23 -20.63 -9.62
N ALA A 131 -5.26 -20.78 -8.72
CA ALA A 131 -3.84 -20.77 -9.06
C ALA A 131 -3.33 -22.19 -9.20
N SER A 132 -2.52 -22.45 -10.24
CA SER A 132 -1.86 -23.74 -10.46
C SER A 132 -0.46 -23.56 -10.99
N ALA A 133 0.37 -24.58 -10.81
CA ALA A 133 1.63 -24.71 -11.51
C ALA A 133 1.69 -26.14 -12.09
N SER A 134 2.05 -26.29 -13.36
CA SER A 134 1.98 -27.58 -14.03
C SER A 134 3.10 -27.79 -15.05
N ILE A 135 3.96 -28.78 -14.81
CA ILE A 135 5.03 -29.17 -15.73
C ILE A 135 4.48 -29.94 -16.93
N HIS A 136 3.57 -30.89 -16.70
CA HIS A 136 3.02 -31.78 -17.73
C HIS A 136 1.57 -31.47 -18.15
N GLY A 137 1.01 -30.35 -17.69
CA GLY A 137 -0.33 -29.89 -18.06
C GLY A 137 -1.51 -30.54 -17.29
N HIS A 138 -1.31 -31.64 -16.58
CA HIS A 138 -2.42 -32.35 -15.89
C HIS A 138 -3.05 -31.49 -14.76
N THR A 139 -2.22 -30.85 -13.93
CA THR A 139 -2.70 -29.96 -12.87
C THR A 139 -3.43 -28.76 -13.46
N ARG A 140 -2.91 -28.17 -14.55
CA ARG A 140 -3.57 -27.06 -15.27
C ARG A 140 -4.94 -27.49 -15.79
N ALA A 141 -5.04 -28.66 -16.42
CA ALA A 141 -6.32 -29.18 -16.92
C ALA A 141 -7.34 -29.38 -15.78
N ALA A 142 -6.89 -29.92 -14.63
CA ALA A 142 -7.75 -30.08 -13.45
C ALA A 142 -8.20 -28.72 -12.88
N ALA A 143 -7.27 -27.74 -12.77
CA ALA A 143 -7.57 -26.38 -12.33
C ALA A 143 -8.58 -25.69 -13.26
N HIS A 144 -8.37 -25.81 -14.57
CA HIS A 144 -9.32 -25.30 -15.56
C HIS A 144 -10.70 -25.93 -15.43
N THR A 145 -10.79 -27.26 -15.27
CA THR A 145 -12.07 -27.93 -15.06
C THR A 145 -12.76 -27.44 -13.79
N MET A 146 -12.02 -27.18 -12.72
CA MET A 146 -12.57 -26.60 -11.50
C MET A 146 -13.11 -25.18 -11.75
N ALA A 147 -12.32 -24.34 -12.42
CA ALA A 147 -12.71 -22.98 -12.75
C ALA A 147 -14.01 -22.93 -13.58
N GLU A 148 -14.12 -23.79 -14.60
CA GLU A 148 -15.34 -23.90 -15.41
C GLU A 148 -16.57 -24.32 -14.56
N LYS A 149 -16.42 -25.28 -13.66
CA LYS A 149 -17.49 -25.68 -12.74
C LYS A 149 -17.92 -24.57 -11.81
N LEU A 150 -16.99 -23.76 -11.33
CA LEU A 150 -17.29 -22.58 -10.49
C LEU A 150 -18.00 -21.50 -11.28
N ARG A 151 -17.54 -21.21 -12.52
CA ARG A 151 -18.22 -20.26 -13.44
C ARG A 151 -19.64 -20.69 -13.76
N ALA A 152 -19.85 -21.98 -14.01
CA ALA A 152 -21.18 -22.53 -14.25
C ALA A 152 -22.15 -22.37 -13.06
N LYS A 153 -21.62 -22.15 -11.85
CA LYS A 153 -22.38 -21.84 -10.63
C LYS A 153 -22.51 -20.32 -10.38
N GLY A 154 -22.07 -19.48 -11.33
CA GLY A 154 -22.17 -18.04 -11.24
C GLY A 154 -21.00 -17.33 -10.56
N ALA A 155 -19.92 -18.05 -10.22
CA ALA A 155 -18.74 -17.44 -9.58
C ALA A 155 -17.90 -16.63 -10.60
N LYS A 156 -17.33 -15.50 -10.16
CA LYS A 156 -16.31 -14.78 -10.90
C LYS A 156 -14.94 -15.45 -10.65
N VAL A 157 -14.39 -16.11 -11.65
CA VAL A 157 -13.15 -16.90 -11.49
C VAL A 157 -12.03 -16.33 -12.35
N VAL A 158 -10.87 -16.12 -11.71
CA VAL A 158 -9.59 -15.81 -12.35
C VAL A 158 -8.70 -17.04 -12.28
N GLU A 159 -8.15 -17.45 -13.41
CA GLU A 159 -7.16 -18.53 -13.48
C GLU A 159 -5.75 -17.94 -13.62
N MET A 160 -4.80 -18.53 -12.90
CA MET A 160 -3.38 -18.17 -12.95
C MET A 160 -2.52 -19.44 -12.99
N ASP A 161 -1.55 -19.46 -13.90
CA ASP A 161 -0.57 -20.54 -14.08
C ASP A 161 0.81 -20.07 -13.63
#